data_fdd5ac77e69d5a87d51a9277d41a0c96
#
_entry.id   fdd5ac77e69d5a87d51a9277d41a0c96
#
_cell.length_a   1.000
_cell.length_b   1.000
_cell.length_c   1.000
_cell.angle_alpha   90.00
_cell.angle_beta   90.00
_cell.angle_gamma   90.00
#
_symmetry.space_group_name_H-M   'P 1'
#
loop_
_entity.id
_entity.type
_entity.pdbx_description
1 polymer ?
#
loop_
_entity_poly.entity_id
_entity_poly.type
_entity_poly.pdbx_seq_one_letter_code
_entity_poly.pdbx_strand_id
1 'polypeptide(L)'
;MKNIIPCLFTSGNLGFGVLSMIMTLHGMFTAAGICILLAMACDACDGRSARALGVAGEFGKELDSLSDVVSFGAASAFLIYTYSLQELGWIGVVPAIIYAALGGIRLARFNLNTGVIHGYFQGMPIPNGGCLIATYVISGVHLPAWLIGIFVVALGYHLVSKIHNPDFKGASPDVLHKSALAISLIFGAVVLFFVDWHLVFTMPFLLYIVFGLVNTAMNAASAR
;
A
#
# COMPACT_ATOMS: atom_id res chain seq x y z
N MET A 1 -8.55 8.58 29.35
CA MET A 1 -7.64 9.54 28.66
C MET A 1 -6.55 8.87 27.83
N LYS A 2 -5.96 7.72 28.25
CA LYS A 2 -4.87 7.07 27.50
C LYS A 2 -5.27 6.59 26.08
N ASN A 3 -6.53 6.21 25.85
CA ASN A 3 -7.03 5.76 24.53
C ASN A 3 -7.20 6.89 23.52
N ILE A 4 -7.20 8.16 23.97
CA ILE A 4 -7.41 9.32 23.08
C ILE A 4 -6.23 9.48 22.11
N ILE A 5 -5.01 9.23 22.57
CA ILE A 5 -3.80 9.48 21.76
C ILE A 5 -3.76 8.59 20.50
N PRO A 6 -3.90 7.25 20.60
CA PRO A 6 -3.98 6.41 19.38
C PRO A 6 -5.14 6.81 18.47
N CYS A 7 -6.35 7.04 19.03
CA CYS A 7 -7.51 7.44 18.24
C CYS A 7 -7.31 8.78 17.49
N LEU A 8 -6.56 9.73 18.06
CA LEU A 8 -6.20 10.96 17.36
C LEU A 8 -5.32 10.70 16.14
N PHE A 9 -4.34 9.80 16.24
CA PHE A 9 -3.52 9.42 15.10
C PHE A 9 -4.35 8.71 14.04
N THR A 10 -5.20 7.76 14.40
CA THR A 10 -6.10 7.07 13.47
C THR A 10 -7.08 8.05 12.81
N SER A 11 -7.62 9.01 13.57
CA SER A 11 -8.46 10.09 13.01
C SER A 11 -7.64 11.00 12.07
N GLY A 12 -6.37 11.23 12.38
CA GLY A 12 -5.43 11.95 11.53
C GLY A 12 -5.19 11.21 10.20
N ASN A 13 -4.98 9.88 10.25
CA ASN A 13 -4.92 9.04 9.06
C ASN A 13 -6.14 9.25 8.17
N LEU A 14 -7.35 9.07 8.72
CA LEU A 14 -8.61 9.30 8.00
C LEU A 14 -8.70 10.73 7.44
N GLY A 15 -8.36 11.74 8.27
CA GLY A 15 -8.41 13.15 7.88
C GLY A 15 -7.48 13.47 6.70
N PHE A 16 -6.26 12.95 6.71
CA PHE A 16 -5.33 13.09 5.58
C PHE A 16 -5.80 12.35 4.34
N GLY A 17 -6.46 11.20 4.47
CA GLY A 17 -7.12 10.52 3.34
C GLY A 17 -8.18 11.39 2.67
N VAL A 18 -9.07 11.97 3.46
CA VAL A 18 -10.10 12.91 2.96
C VAL A 18 -9.46 14.17 2.34
N LEU A 19 -8.45 14.73 3.01
CA LEU A 19 -7.72 15.88 2.48
C LEU A 19 -7.04 15.57 1.14
N SER A 20 -6.48 14.36 0.98
CA SER A 20 -5.94 13.90 -0.30
C SER A 20 -6.98 13.93 -1.42
N MET A 21 -8.21 13.46 -1.16
CA MET A 21 -9.29 13.52 -2.15
C MET A 21 -9.64 14.97 -2.51
N ILE A 22 -9.72 15.87 -1.52
CA ILE A 22 -9.98 17.30 -1.76
C ILE A 22 -8.88 17.92 -2.60
N MET A 23 -7.60 17.66 -2.27
CA MET A 23 -6.46 18.16 -3.07
C MET A 23 -6.49 17.61 -4.50
N THR A 24 -6.87 16.35 -4.67
CA THR A 24 -7.05 15.71 -5.98
C THR A 24 -8.11 16.43 -6.82
N LEU A 25 -9.25 16.78 -6.22
CA LEU A 25 -10.34 17.54 -6.88
C LEU A 25 -9.85 18.91 -7.37
N HIS A 26 -8.94 19.53 -6.64
CA HIS A 26 -8.34 20.81 -7.03
C HIS A 26 -7.14 20.67 -8.00
N GLY A 27 -6.82 19.47 -8.46
CA GLY A 27 -5.68 19.21 -9.35
C GLY A 27 -4.31 19.33 -8.67
N MET A 28 -4.27 19.39 -7.33
CA MET A 28 -3.05 19.52 -6.54
C MET A 28 -2.45 18.12 -6.26
N PHE A 29 -2.07 17.39 -7.31
CA PHE A 29 -1.72 15.99 -7.24
C PHE A 29 -0.54 15.68 -6.31
N THR A 30 0.51 16.51 -6.34
CA THR A 30 1.66 16.35 -5.44
C THR A 30 1.24 16.50 -3.97
N ALA A 31 0.41 17.50 -3.65
CA ALA A 31 -0.10 17.69 -2.30
C ALA A 31 -1.01 16.53 -1.87
N ALA A 32 -1.84 16.02 -2.78
CA ALA A 32 -2.68 14.85 -2.54
C ALA A 32 -1.83 13.61 -2.20
N GLY A 33 -0.77 13.35 -2.95
CA GLY A 33 0.18 12.27 -2.67
C GLY A 33 0.88 12.44 -1.32
N ILE A 34 1.31 13.65 -0.98
CA ILE A 34 1.91 13.96 0.34
C ILE A 34 0.92 13.67 1.47
N CYS A 35 -0.37 14.00 1.30
CA CYS A 35 -1.39 13.68 2.30
C CYS A 35 -1.49 12.16 2.55
N ILE A 36 -1.41 11.31 1.52
CA ILE A 36 -1.39 9.85 1.69
C ILE A 36 -0.15 9.39 2.48
N LEU A 37 1.02 9.98 2.23
CA LEU A 37 2.24 9.68 3.00
C LEU A 37 2.12 10.13 4.47
N LEU A 38 1.47 11.26 4.74
CA LEU A 38 1.16 11.71 6.10
C LEU A 38 0.15 10.79 6.78
N ALA A 39 -0.85 10.29 6.04
CA ALA A 39 -1.77 9.27 6.53
C ALA A 39 -1.02 8.01 6.99
N MET A 40 -0.04 7.52 6.20
CA MET A 40 0.82 6.39 6.58
C MET A 40 1.65 6.69 7.84
N ALA A 41 2.15 7.91 8.01
CA ALA A 41 2.87 8.28 9.22
C ALA A 41 1.96 8.24 10.45
N CYS A 42 0.72 8.70 10.33
CA CYS A 42 -0.28 8.62 11.40
C CYS A 42 -0.62 7.17 11.75
N ASP A 43 -0.89 6.31 10.74
CA ASP A 43 -1.12 4.87 10.89
C ASP A 43 0.04 4.18 11.64
N ALA A 44 1.29 4.45 11.24
CA ALA A 44 2.46 3.90 11.93
C ALA A 44 2.58 4.36 13.40
N CYS A 45 2.07 5.56 13.73
CA CYS A 45 2.11 6.13 15.08
C CYS A 45 1.00 5.58 15.97
N ASP A 46 -0.23 5.33 15.45
CA ASP A 46 -1.34 4.86 16.28
C ASP A 46 -1.12 3.45 16.83
N GLY A 47 -0.72 2.51 15.98
CA GLY A 47 -0.41 1.15 16.42
C GLY A 47 0.77 1.08 17.41
N ARG A 48 1.79 1.94 17.24
CA ARG A 48 2.91 2.02 18.19
C ARG A 48 2.48 2.63 19.52
N SER A 49 1.72 3.73 19.49
CA SER A 49 1.23 4.40 20.70
C SER A 49 0.25 3.54 21.47
N ALA A 50 -0.66 2.81 20.79
CA ALA A 50 -1.60 1.89 21.44
C ALA A 50 -0.86 0.79 22.21
N ARG A 51 0.18 0.18 21.60
CA ARG A 51 1.01 -0.83 22.27
C ARG A 51 1.82 -0.25 23.41
N ALA A 52 2.46 0.90 23.23
CA ALA A 52 3.27 1.55 24.28
C ALA A 52 2.46 1.97 25.48
N LEU A 53 1.20 2.37 25.30
CA LEU A 53 0.28 2.79 26.37
C LEU A 53 -0.51 1.61 26.97
N GLY A 54 -0.40 0.40 26.44
CA GLY A 54 -1.15 -0.77 26.87
C GLY A 54 -2.67 -0.67 26.67
N VAL A 55 -3.10 0.07 25.63
CA VAL A 55 -4.53 0.36 25.35
C VAL A 55 -5.00 -0.21 24.01
N ALA A 56 -4.24 -1.14 23.45
CA ALA A 56 -4.64 -1.85 22.25
C ALA A 56 -5.96 -2.62 22.49
N GLY A 57 -6.97 -2.39 21.64
CA GLY A 57 -8.30 -2.99 21.78
C GLY A 57 -9.02 -3.09 20.44
N GLU A 58 -10.12 -3.84 20.39
CA GLU A 58 -10.86 -4.10 19.16
C GLU A 58 -11.40 -2.83 18.50
N PHE A 59 -11.92 -1.87 19.28
CA PHE A 59 -12.39 -0.61 18.73
C PHE A 59 -11.29 0.14 17.96
N GLY A 60 -10.06 0.21 18.51
CA GLY A 60 -8.94 0.86 17.85
C GLY A 60 -8.57 0.16 16.55
N LYS A 61 -8.57 -1.19 16.54
CA LYS A 61 -8.29 -2.01 15.37
C LYS A 61 -9.32 -1.82 14.24
N GLU A 62 -10.62 -1.75 14.59
CA GLU A 62 -11.67 -1.53 13.60
C GLU A 62 -11.63 -0.10 13.04
N LEU A 63 -11.41 0.91 13.92
CA LEU A 63 -11.27 2.30 13.48
C LEU A 63 -10.07 2.47 12.55
N ASP A 64 -8.94 1.83 12.85
CA ASP A 64 -7.73 1.79 12.04
C ASP A 64 -8.02 1.21 10.65
N SER A 65 -8.68 0.05 10.59
CA SER A 65 -9.05 -0.59 9.33
C SER A 65 -9.99 0.27 8.47
N LEU A 66 -10.95 0.96 9.09
CA LEU A 66 -11.85 1.88 8.39
C LEU A 66 -11.08 3.09 7.83
N SER A 67 -10.16 3.64 8.62
CA SER A 67 -9.30 4.76 8.21
C SER A 67 -8.41 4.36 7.03
N ASP A 68 -7.83 3.16 7.08
CA ASP A 68 -6.97 2.61 6.03
C ASP A 68 -7.71 2.40 4.70
N VAL A 69 -8.96 1.89 4.75
CA VAL A 69 -9.78 1.76 3.53
C VAL A 69 -9.99 3.12 2.87
N VAL A 70 -10.22 4.17 3.65
CA VAL A 70 -10.42 5.52 3.12
C VAL A 70 -9.11 6.07 2.57
N SER A 71 -8.02 6.04 3.34
CA SER A 71 -6.77 6.73 3.01
C SER A 71 -5.96 5.99 1.93
N PHE A 72 -5.78 4.67 2.07
CA PHE A 72 -4.94 3.88 1.16
C PHE A 72 -5.76 3.13 0.11
N GLY A 73 -7.05 2.92 0.35
CA GLY A 73 -7.97 2.35 -0.64
C GLY A 73 -8.60 3.43 -1.51
N ALA A 74 -9.58 4.16 -0.97
CA ALA A 74 -10.41 5.08 -1.72
C ALA A 74 -9.65 6.33 -2.21
N ALA A 75 -8.87 7.00 -1.34
CA ALA A 75 -8.15 8.21 -1.71
C ALA A 75 -7.07 7.93 -2.76
N SER A 76 -6.32 6.81 -2.62
CA SER A 76 -5.32 6.41 -3.60
C SER A 76 -5.94 6.00 -4.94
N ALA A 77 -7.08 5.29 -4.92
CA ALA A 77 -7.83 4.96 -6.14
C ALA A 77 -8.32 6.20 -6.86
N PHE A 78 -8.85 7.17 -6.11
CA PHE A 78 -9.32 8.44 -6.66
C PHE A 78 -8.18 9.28 -7.22
N LEU A 79 -7.05 9.31 -6.52
CA LEU A 79 -5.85 10.03 -6.96
C LEU A 79 -5.33 9.49 -8.30
N ILE A 80 -5.13 8.16 -8.42
CA ILE A 80 -4.60 7.57 -9.65
C ILE A 80 -5.60 7.63 -10.79
N TYR A 81 -6.89 7.54 -10.50
CA TYR A 81 -7.94 7.73 -11.49
C TYR A 81 -7.85 9.12 -12.11
N THR A 82 -7.86 10.15 -11.27
CA THR A 82 -7.84 11.55 -11.71
C THR A 82 -6.50 11.94 -12.36
N TYR A 83 -5.38 11.39 -11.89
CA TYR A 83 -4.06 11.69 -12.42
C TYR A 83 -3.78 11.06 -13.78
N SER A 84 -4.24 9.83 -14.01
CA SER A 84 -3.87 9.04 -15.19
C SER A 84 -5.05 8.34 -15.86
N LEU A 85 -5.88 7.60 -15.12
CA LEU A 85 -6.86 6.68 -15.70
C LEU A 85 -8.05 7.37 -16.35
N GLN A 86 -8.34 8.63 -16.02
CA GLN A 86 -9.42 9.41 -16.65
C GLN A 86 -9.26 9.54 -18.18
N GLU A 87 -8.03 9.44 -18.70
CA GLU A 87 -7.78 9.43 -20.15
C GLU A 87 -8.46 8.25 -20.88
N LEU A 88 -8.73 7.15 -20.16
CA LEU A 88 -9.45 5.98 -20.68
C LEU A 88 -10.97 6.12 -20.62
N GLY A 89 -11.49 7.29 -20.22
CA GLY A 89 -12.91 7.53 -20.01
C GLY A 89 -13.51 6.58 -18.97
N TRP A 90 -14.69 6.02 -19.23
CA TRP A 90 -15.38 5.12 -18.30
C TRP A 90 -14.63 3.81 -18.02
N ILE A 91 -13.79 3.34 -18.95
CA ILE A 91 -12.99 2.13 -18.76
C ILE A 91 -11.97 2.34 -17.64
N GLY A 92 -11.43 3.54 -17.49
CA GLY A 92 -10.47 3.88 -16.44
C GLY A 92 -11.03 3.86 -15.02
N VAL A 93 -12.37 3.93 -14.87
CA VAL A 93 -13.03 3.80 -13.56
C VAL A 93 -12.88 2.38 -12.97
N VAL A 94 -12.86 1.36 -13.84
CA VAL A 94 -12.84 -0.06 -13.43
C VAL A 94 -11.60 -0.41 -12.61
N PRO A 95 -10.36 -0.12 -13.05
CA PRO A 95 -9.15 -0.36 -12.24
C PRO A 95 -9.20 0.30 -10.86
N ALA A 96 -9.69 1.54 -10.78
CA ALA A 96 -9.78 2.27 -9.51
C ALA A 96 -10.75 1.61 -8.53
N ILE A 97 -11.95 1.21 -9.02
CA ILE A 97 -12.94 0.48 -8.20
C ILE A 97 -12.38 -0.86 -7.74
N ILE A 98 -11.77 -1.64 -8.64
CA ILE A 98 -11.18 -2.94 -8.32
C ILE A 98 -10.13 -2.79 -7.21
N TYR A 99 -9.22 -1.83 -7.32
CA TYR A 99 -8.19 -1.59 -6.32
C TYR A 99 -8.78 -1.27 -4.94
N ALA A 100 -9.72 -0.32 -4.87
CA ALA A 100 -10.35 0.08 -3.62
C ALA A 100 -11.14 -1.08 -2.97
N ALA A 101 -11.93 -1.81 -3.77
CA ALA A 101 -12.72 -2.95 -3.31
C ALA A 101 -11.82 -4.09 -2.77
N LEU A 102 -10.76 -4.45 -3.50
CA LEU A 102 -9.81 -5.48 -3.07
C LEU A 102 -9.02 -5.05 -1.83
N GLY A 103 -8.76 -3.75 -1.65
CA GLY A 103 -8.20 -3.17 -0.43
C GLY A 103 -9.10 -3.42 0.78
N GLY A 104 -10.39 -3.14 0.66
CA GLY A 104 -11.37 -3.41 1.72
C GLY A 104 -11.50 -4.90 2.04
N ILE A 105 -11.58 -5.76 1.01
CA ILE A 105 -11.62 -7.23 1.19
C ILE A 105 -10.36 -7.73 1.91
N ARG A 106 -9.20 -7.19 1.57
CA ARG A 106 -7.92 -7.54 2.23
C ARG A 106 -7.97 -7.23 3.73
N LEU A 107 -8.45 -6.04 4.12
CA LEU A 107 -8.52 -5.64 5.52
C LEU A 107 -9.52 -6.48 6.30
N ALA A 108 -10.70 -6.77 5.73
CA ALA A 108 -11.67 -7.66 6.33
C ALA A 108 -11.08 -9.06 6.58
N ARG A 109 -10.36 -9.63 5.59
CA ARG A 109 -9.67 -10.93 5.76
C ARG A 109 -8.57 -10.88 6.82
N PHE A 110 -7.79 -9.80 6.86
CA PHE A 110 -6.74 -9.62 7.83
C PHE A 110 -7.29 -9.57 9.26
N ASN A 111 -8.39 -8.83 9.48
CA ASN A 111 -9.04 -8.74 10.79
C ASN A 111 -9.55 -10.08 11.32
N LEU A 112 -10.07 -10.93 10.43
CA LEU A 112 -10.52 -12.29 10.80
C LEU A 112 -9.34 -13.24 11.12
N ASN A 113 -8.17 -13.03 10.50
CA ASN A 113 -7.05 -13.99 10.57
C ASN A 113 -5.91 -13.53 11.51
N THR A 114 -6.07 -12.44 12.24
CA THR A 114 -5.01 -11.88 13.12
C THR A 114 -4.49 -12.81 14.21
N GLY A 115 -5.18 -13.92 14.53
CA GLY A 115 -4.74 -14.91 15.52
C GLY A 115 -4.11 -16.19 14.92
N VAL A 116 -4.08 -16.32 13.60
CA VAL A 116 -3.76 -17.60 12.93
C VAL A 116 -2.42 -17.55 12.18
N ILE A 117 -2.04 -16.39 11.67
CA ILE A 117 -0.86 -16.24 10.80
C ILE A 117 0.20 -15.40 11.51
N HIS A 118 1.39 -15.99 11.72
CA HIS A 118 2.52 -15.34 12.35
C HIS A 118 3.74 -15.36 11.42
N GLY A 119 4.47 -14.23 11.35
CA GLY A 119 5.78 -14.16 10.69
C GLY A 119 5.79 -13.74 9.22
N TYR A 120 4.64 -13.57 8.56
CA TYR A 120 4.54 -13.03 7.21
C TYR A 120 3.16 -12.39 6.96
N PHE A 121 3.10 -11.47 5.98
CA PHE A 121 1.84 -10.95 5.50
C PHE A 121 1.35 -11.78 4.30
N GLN A 122 0.12 -12.28 4.36
CA GLN A 122 -0.55 -12.80 3.17
C GLN A 122 -1.04 -11.64 2.32
N GLY A 123 -0.51 -11.54 1.10
CA GLY A 123 -0.72 -10.37 0.26
C GLY A 123 0.04 -9.14 0.76
N MET A 124 -0.15 -8.04 0.07
CA MET A 124 0.52 -6.78 0.39
C MET A 124 -0.27 -5.98 1.44
N PRO A 125 0.40 -5.29 2.38
CA PRO A 125 -0.26 -4.29 3.22
C PRO A 125 -0.88 -3.16 2.38
N ILE A 126 -2.12 -2.74 2.69
CA ILE A 126 -2.80 -1.68 1.94
C ILE A 126 -2.06 -0.33 1.99
N PRO A 127 -1.40 0.07 3.10
CA PRO A 127 -0.58 1.27 3.11
C PRO A 127 0.54 1.26 2.06
N ASN A 128 1.15 0.09 1.81
CA ASN A 128 2.20 -0.01 0.79
C ASN A 128 1.65 0.28 -0.62
N GLY A 129 0.46 -0.23 -0.94
CA GLY A 129 -0.19 0.03 -2.22
C GLY A 129 -0.58 1.49 -2.39
N GLY A 130 -1.16 2.09 -1.35
CA GLY A 130 -1.51 3.52 -1.35
C GLY A 130 -0.28 4.42 -1.50
N CYS A 131 0.80 4.13 -0.77
CA CYS A 131 2.04 4.91 -0.87
C CYS A 131 2.77 4.71 -2.20
N LEU A 132 2.69 3.52 -2.80
CA LEU A 132 3.21 3.30 -4.15
C LEU A 132 2.51 4.21 -5.17
N ILE A 133 1.19 4.27 -5.14
CA ILE A 133 0.40 5.17 -5.99
C ILE A 133 0.75 6.64 -5.70
N ALA A 134 0.79 7.03 -4.43
CA ALA A 134 1.10 8.40 -4.01
C ALA A 134 2.49 8.84 -4.50
N THR A 135 3.51 8.03 -4.29
CA THR A 135 4.89 8.35 -4.72
C THR A 135 5.06 8.33 -6.23
N TYR A 136 4.33 7.46 -6.95
CA TYR A 136 4.26 7.52 -8.41
C TYR A 136 3.71 8.87 -8.89
N VAL A 137 2.60 9.33 -8.29
CA VAL A 137 2.01 10.63 -8.64
C VAL A 137 2.94 11.80 -8.28
N ILE A 138 3.58 11.75 -7.10
CA ILE A 138 4.58 12.77 -6.67
C ILE A 138 5.76 12.84 -7.63
N SER A 139 6.18 11.72 -8.22
CA SER A 139 7.29 11.71 -9.20
C SER A 139 7.01 12.55 -10.45
N GLY A 140 5.75 12.84 -10.74
CA GLY A 140 5.34 13.56 -11.94
C GLY A 140 5.51 12.77 -13.24
N VAL A 141 5.87 11.50 -13.17
CA VAL A 141 6.05 10.63 -14.35
C VAL A 141 4.68 10.25 -14.93
N HIS A 142 4.53 10.44 -16.23
CA HIS A 142 3.33 10.06 -16.96
C HIS A 142 3.60 8.84 -17.85
N LEU A 143 3.12 7.68 -17.42
CA LEU A 143 3.10 6.46 -18.23
C LEU A 143 1.76 6.34 -18.96
N PRO A 144 1.68 5.57 -20.07
CA PRO A 144 0.43 5.36 -20.80
C PRO A 144 -0.68 4.86 -19.86
N ALA A 145 -1.86 5.47 -19.92
CA ALA A 145 -2.97 5.21 -19.00
C ALA A 145 -3.41 3.73 -19.01
N TRP A 146 -3.35 3.04 -20.17
CA TRP A 146 -3.66 1.61 -20.25
C TRP A 146 -2.67 0.75 -19.44
N LEU A 147 -1.38 1.12 -19.42
CA LEU A 147 -0.35 0.43 -18.64
C LEU A 147 -0.59 0.63 -17.14
N ILE A 148 -0.91 1.86 -16.73
CA ILE A 148 -1.29 2.19 -15.34
C ILE A 148 -2.55 1.42 -14.94
N GLY A 149 -3.56 1.31 -15.83
CA GLY A 149 -4.76 0.53 -15.57
C GLY A 149 -4.48 -0.94 -15.26
N ILE A 150 -3.64 -1.59 -16.08
CA ILE A 150 -3.19 -2.98 -15.85
C ILE A 150 -2.43 -3.08 -14.53
N PHE A 151 -1.52 -2.14 -14.27
CA PHE A 151 -0.73 -2.13 -13.03
C PHE A 151 -1.60 -1.97 -11.78
N VAL A 152 -2.59 -1.08 -11.78
CA VAL A 152 -3.51 -0.84 -10.66
C VAL A 152 -4.38 -2.08 -10.38
N VAL A 153 -4.85 -2.78 -11.42
CA VAL A 153 -5.57 -4.05 -11.27
C VAL A 153 -4.65 -5.13 -10.68
N ALA A 154 -3.42 -5.26 -11.18
CA ALA A 154 -2.44 -6.21 -10.67
C ALA A 154 -2.08 -5.90 -9.19
N LEU A 155 -1.94 -4.62 -8.85
CA LEU A 155 -1.71 -4.15 -7.49
C LEU A 155 -2.87 -4.51 -6.56
N GLY A 156 -4.12 -4.29 -6.99
CA GLY A 156 -5.31 -4.72 -6.27
C GLY A 156 -5.36 -6.23 -6.05
N TYR A 157 -5.07 -7.02 -7.10
CA TYR A 157 -4.99 -8.47 -6.96
C TYR A 157 -3.90 -8.90 -5.98
N HIS A 158 -2.74 -8.21 -5.98
CA HIS A 158 -1.65 -8.51 -5.04
C HIS A 158 -2.05 -8.30 -3.57
N LEU A 159 -2.92 -7.32 -3.27
CA LEU A 159 -3.46 -7.09 -1.92
C LEU A 159 -4.15 -8.35 -1.34
N VAL A 160 -4.91 -9.08 -2.17
CA VAL A 160 -5.67 -10.26 -1.75
C VAL A 160 -4.98 -11.58 -2.06
N SER A 161 -3.80 -11.55 -2.68
CA SER A 161 -3.05 -12.73 -3.08
C SER A 161 -2.57 -13.54 -1.86
N LYS A 162 -2.14 -14.79 -2.11
CA LYS A 162 -1.48 -15.63 -1.11
C LYS A 162 0.05 -15.47 -1.10
N ILE A 163 0.57 -14.46 -1.76
CA ILE A 163 2.00 -14.18 -1.83
C ILE A 163 2.48 -13.79 -0.44
N HIS A 164 3.58 -14.40 0.00
CA HIS A 164 4.17 -14.14 1.30
C HIS A 164 5.09 -12.92 1.23
N ASN A 165 4.67 -11.84 1.86
CA ASN A 165 5.50 -10.66 2.00
C ASN A 165 6.13 -10.64 3.40
N PRO A 166 7.44 -10.33 3.52
CA PRO A 166 8.13 -10.34 4.81
C PRO A 166 7.55 -9.27 5.74
N ASP A 167 7.39 -9.61 7.01
CA ASP A 167 6.94 -8.68 8.05
C ASP A 167 8.09 -7.90 8.73
N PHE A 168 9.35 -8.25 8.40
CA PHE A 168 10.58 -7.70 8.98
C PHE A 168 10.65 -7.75 10.52
N LYS A 169 9.77 -8.53 11.19
CA LYS A 169 9.74 -8.68 12.64
C LYS A 169 10.55 -9.88 13.14
N GLY A 170 11.25 -10.56 12.25
CA GLY A 170 12.25 -11.60 12.60
C GLY A 170 11.70 -13.00 12.91
N ALA A 171 10.40 -13.24 12.75
CA ALA A 171 9.76 -14.53 13.02
C ALA A 171 9.21 -15.22 11.75
N SER A 172 9.73 -14.88 10.57
CA SER A 172 9.24 -15.46 9.32
C SER A 172 9.65 -16.92 9.21
N PRO A 173 8.70 -17.87 8.97
CA PRO A 173 9.04 -19.25 8.63
C PRO A 173 9.66 -19.37 7.23
N ASP A 174 9.51 -18.37 6.37
CA ASP A 174 10.04 -18.37 5.02
C ASP A 174 11.51 -17.97 5.01
N VAL A 175 12.30 -18.67 4.21
CA VAL A 175 13.70 -18.31 3.98
C VAL A 175 13.76 -17.02 3.16
N LEU A 176 14.47 -16.02 3.67
CA LEU A 176 14.75 -14.79 2.94
C LEU A 176 15.95 -15.02 2.00
N HIS A 177 15.66 -15.23 0.72
CA HIS A 177 16.70 -15.48 -0.27
C HIS A 177 17.47 -14.20 -0.64
N LYS A 178 18.79 -14.20 -0.44
CA LYS A 178 19.67 -13.08 -0.86
C LYS A 178 19.59 -12.83 -2.36
N SER A 179 19.36 -13.87 -3.16
CA SER A 179 19.14 -13.78 -4.61
C SER A 179 17.84 -13.04 -4.95
N ALA A 180 16.75 -13.23 -4.18
CA ALA A 180 15.52 -12.47 -4.38
C ALA A 180 15.75 -10.97 -4.14
N LEU A 181 16.54 -10.62 -3.11
CA LEU A 181 16.92 -9.24 -2.86
C LEU A 181 17.76 -8.67 -4.02
N ALA A 182 18.76 -9.42 -4.50
CA ALA A 182 19.60 -8.99 -5.63
C ALA A 182 18.77 -8.77 -6.90
N ILE A 183 17.86 -9.69 -7.24
CA ILE A 183 16.97 -9.58 -8.41
C ILE A 183 16.08 -8.33 -8.27
N SER A 184 15.53 -8.08 -7.09
CA SER A 184 14.68 -6.90 -6.85
C SER A 184 15.47 -5.60 -7.01
N LEU A 185 16.69 -5.52 -6.48
CA LEU A 185 17.56 -4.35 -6.62
C LEU A 185 17.96 -4.09 -8.08
N ILE A 186 18.30 -5.16 -8.83
CA ILE A 186 18.60 -5.06 -10.26
C ILE A 186 17.36 -4.57 -11.02
N PHE A 187 16.18 -5.10 -10.73
CA PHE A 187 14.93 -4.64 -11.33
C PHE A 187 14.70 -3.14 -11.07
N GLY A 188 14.88 -2.69 -9.81
CA GLY A 188 14.75 -1.27 -9.46
C GLY A 188 15.75 -0.39 -10.21
N ALA A 189 17.00 -0.81 -10.32
CA ALA A 189 18.03 -0.10 -11.08
C ALA A 189 17.66 0.00 -12.58
N VAL A 190 17.14 -1.08 -13.17
CA VAL A 190 16.65 -1.10 -14.55
C VAL A 190 15.48 -0.11 -14.73
N VAL A 191 14.51 -0.11 -13.82
CA VAL A 191 13.37 0.83 -13.88
C VAL A 191 13.85 2.28 -13.79
N LEU A 192 14.76 2.60 -12.88
CA LEU A 192 15.29 3.96 -12.74
C LEU A 192 16.09 4.40 -13.95
N PHE A 193 16.82 3.49 -14.59
CA PHE A 193 17.67 3.81 -15.74
C PHE A 193 16.88 3.92 -17.05
N PHE A 194 15.92 2.99 -17.29
CA PHE A 194 15.22 2.88 -18.57
C PHE A 194 13.87 3.59 -18.59
N VAL A 195 13.23 3.81 -17.43
CA VAL A 195 11.92 4.48 -17.36
C VAL A 195 12.10 5.93 -16.97
N ASP A 196 12.41 6.19 -15.70
CA ASP A 196 12.64 7.55 -15.21
C ASP A 196 13.31 7.52 -13.82
N TRP A 197 14.32 8.36 -13.60
CA TRP A 197 15.01 8.47 -12.32
C TRP A 197 14.15 9.14 -11.24
N HIS A 198 13.11 9.93 -11.60
CA HIS A 198 12.18 10.54 -10.66
C HIS A 198 11.36 9.51 -9.87
N LEU A 199 11.30 8.26 -10.35
CA LEU A 199 10.67 7.15 -9.64
C LEU A 199 11.45 6.68 -8.41
N VAL A 200 12.57 7.30 -8.05
CA VAL A 200 13.42 6.90 -6.92
C VAL A 200 12.62 6.79 -5.61
N PHE A 201 11.67 7.71 -5.36
CA PHE A 201 10.81 7.68 -4.17
C PHE A 201 9.74 6.58 -4.22
N THR A 202 9.43 6.05 -5.39
CA THR A 202 8.50 4.94 -5.59
C THR A 202 9.18 3.58 -5.35
N MET A 203 10.51 3.54 -5.49
CA MET A 203 11.30 2.30 -5.42
C MET A 203 11.12 1.51 -4.12
N PRO A 204 11.14 2.08 -2.92
CA PRO A 204 11.00 1.28 -1.69
C PRO A 204 9.72 0.44 -1.69
N PHE A 205 8.60 0.99 -2.16
CA PHE A 205 7.32 0.32 -2.22
C PHE A 205 7.25 -0.72 -3.35
N LEU A 206 7.83 -0.38 -4.52
CA LEU A 206 7.89 -1.29 -5.66
C LEU A 206 8.82 -2.48 -5.37
N LEU A 207 10.00 -2.23 -4.80
CA LEU A 207 10.96 -3.29 -4.44
C LEU A 207 10.39 -4.25 -3.41
N TYR A 208 9.59 -3.76 -2.46
CA TYR A 208 8.89 -4.61 -1.49
C TYR A 208 7.97 -5.62 -2.19
N ILE A 209 7.21 -5.18 -3.22
CA ILE A 209 6.33 -6.03 -4.01
C ILE A 209 7.14 -7.08 -4.79
N VAL A 210 8.15 -6.62 -5.53
CA VAL A 210 8.99 -7.50 -6.38
C VAL A 210 9.72 -8.52 -5.51
N PHE A 211 10.25 -8.10 -4.36
CA PHE A 211 10.90 -8.99 -3.42
C PHE A 211 9.93 -10.08 -2.91
N GLY A 212 8.71 -9.70 -2.49
CA GLY A 212 7.69 -10.66 -2.05
C GLY A 212 7.35 -11.69 -3.12
N LEU A 213 7.16 -11.24 -4.37
CA LEU A 213 6.88 -12.10 -5.52
C LEU A 213 8.02 -13.10 -5.79
N VAL A 214 9.24 -12.60 -5.90
CA VAL A 214 10.43 -13.43 -6.22
C VAL A 214 10.74 -14.40 -5.09
N ASN A 215 10.70 -13.92 -3.83
CA ASN A 215 10.99 -14.76 -2.67
C ASN A 215 9.96 -15.89 -2.51
N THR A 216 8.67 -15.61 -2.71
CA THR A 216 7.61 -16.62 -2.67
C THR A 216 7.79 -17.66 -3.77
N ALA A 217 8.13 -17.23 -5.01
CA ALA A 217 8.40 -18.13 -6.11
C ALA A 217 9.62 -19.05 -5.83
N MET A 218 10.68 -18.50 -5.25
CA MET A 218 11.88 -19.28 -4.89
C MET A 218 11.60 -20.29 -3.78
N ASN A 219 10.85 -19.92 -2.74
CA ASN A 219 10.44 -20.85 -1.67
C ASN A 219 9.58 -21.98 -2.22
N ALA A 220 8.64 -21.67 -3.14
CA ALA A 220 7.83 -22.68 -3.81
C ALA A 220 8.64 -23.64 -4.70
N ALA A 221 9.71 -23.13 -5.34
CA ALA A 221 10.62 -23.95 -6.15
C ALA A 221 11.53 -24.85 -5.29
N SER A 222 11.93 -24.38 -4.12
CA SER A 222 12.79 -25.14 -3.17
C SER A 222 12.03 -26.22 -2.39
N ALA A 223 10.69 -26.12 -2.35
CA ALA A 223 9.83 -27.09 -1.67
C ALA A 223 9.41 -28.30 -2.57
N ARG A 224 9.80 -28.28 -3.84
CA ARG A 224 9.62 -29.38 -4.82
C ARG A 224 10.87 -30.21 -4.94
#